data_52228e7f7e6b2f3356a39992ddb8fe87
#
_entry.id   52228e7f7e6b2f3356a39992ddb8fe87
#
_cell.length_a   1.000
_cell.length_b   1.000
_cell.length_c   1.000
_cell.angle_alpha   90.00
_cell.angle_beta   90.00
_cell.angle_gamma   90.00
#
_symmetry.space_group_name_H-M   'P 1'
#
loop_
_entity.id
_entity.type
_entity.pdbx_description
1 polymer ?
#
loop_
_entity_poly.entity_id
_entity_poly.type
_entity_poly.pdbx_seq_one_letter_code
_entity_poly.pdbx_strand_id
1 'polypeptide(L)' 'MATTIQVRVDDELKKKSDQLFKDLGTDTTSAIRMFLTQAVANNGFPFEIKGVEHNPYAAMS' A
#
# COMPACT_ATOMS: atom_id res chain seq x y z
N MET A 1 16.88 -12.41 5.49
CA MET A 1 16.79 -12.87 4.10
C MET A 1 15.57 -12.25 3.43
N ALA A 2 15.72 -11.82 2.19
CA ALA A 2 14.62 -11.15 1.49
C ALA A 2 13.72 -12.15 0.80
N THR A 3 12.43 -11.88 0.84
CA THR A 3 11.45 -12.66 0.11
C THR A 3 10.64 -11.72 -0.78
N THR A 4 9.89 -12.29 -1.69
CA THR A 4 9.14 -11.51 -2.66
C THR A 4 7.66 -11.55 -2.35
N ILE A 5 7.01 -10.38 -2.48
CA ILE A 5 5.56 -10.26 -2.40
C ILE A 5 5.05 -9.94 -3.79
N GLN A 6 4.06 -10.67 -4.25
CA GLN A 6 3.43 -10.40 -5.54
C GLN A 6 2.02 -9.92 -5.33
N VAL A 7 1.70 -8.75 -5.89
CA VAL A 7 0.39 -8.13 -5.73
C VAL A 7 -0.09 -7.67 -7.10
N ARG A 8 -1.34 -7.96 -7.41
CA ARG A 8 -1.95 -7.48 -8.64
C ARG A 8 -2.65 -6.17 -8.37
N VAL A 9 -2.41 -5.20 -9.26
CA VAL A 9 -3.12 -3.92 -9.22
C VAL A 9 -3.57 -3.63 -10.64
N ASP A 10 -4.64 -2.87 -10.78
CA ASP A 10 -5.08 -2.53 -12.11
C ASP A 10 -4.13 -1.52 -12.74
N ASP A 11 -4.17 -1.43 -14.07
CA ASP A 11 -3.22 -0.62 -14.81
C ASP A 11 -3.30 0.85 -14.47
N GLU A 12 -4.51 1.34 -14.25
CA GLU A 12 -4.71 2.75 -13.94
C GLU A 12 -4.13 3.09 -12.57
N LEU A 13 -4.39 2.24 -11.58
CA LEU A 13 -3.85 2.46 -10.25
C LEU A 13 -2.33 2.39 -10.28
N LYS A 14 -1.77 1.46 -11.04
CA LYS A 14 -0.33 1.34 -11.14
C LYS A 14 0.28 2.60 -11.74
N LYS A 15 -0.30 3.11 -12.83
CA LYS A 15 0.21 4.33 -13.47
C LYS A 15 0.16 5.52 -12.54
N LYS A 16 -0.94 5.69 -11.85
CA LYS A 16 -1.10 6.80 -10.91
C LYS A 16 -0.13 6.70 -9.76
N SER A 17 0.06 5.48 -9.25
CA SER A 17 0.99 5.26 -8.15
C SER A 17 2.42 5.54 -8.57
N ASP A 18 2.82 5.02 -9.72
CA ASP A 18 4.17 5.24 -10.21
C ASP A 18 4.45 6.73 -10.40
N GLN A 19 3.49 7.46 -10.96
CA GLN A 19 3.66 8.89 -11.17
C GLN A 19 3.73 9.64 -9.84
N LEU A 20 2.84 9.30 -8.93
CA LEU A 20 2.81 9.96 -7.62
C LEU A 20 4.14 9.78 -6.89
N PHE A 21 4.62 8.55 -6.81
CA PHE A 21 5.83 8.29 -6.04
C PHE A 21 7.07 8.83 -6.72
N LYS A 22 7.07 8.88 -8.05
CA LYS A 22 8.14 9.54 -8.77
C LYS A 22 8.18 11.03 -8.43
N ASP A 23 7.02 11.67 -8.38
CA ASP A 23 6.92 13.08 -8.03
C ASP A 23 7.39 13.34 -6.59
N LEU A 24 7.23 12.35 -5.72
CA LEU A 24 7.68 12.46 -4.34
C LEU A 24 9.15 12.09 -4.15
N GLY A 25 9.84 11.77 -5.25
CA GLY A 25 11.26 11.46 -5.18
C GLY A 25 11.57 10.00 -4.84
N THR A 26 10.61 9.12 -5.01
CA THR A 26 10.80 7.71 -4.70
C THR A 26 10.20 6.85 -5.82
N ASP A 27 9.82 5.64 -5.52
CA ASP A 27 9.18 4.73 -6.47
C ASP A 27 8.17 3.87 -5.73
N THR A 28 7.32 3.18 -6.50
CA THR A 28 6.25 2.39 -5.91
C THR A 28 6.78 1.27 -5.02
N THR A 29 7.84 0.60 -5.45
CA THR A 29 8.40 -0.50 -4.67
C THR A 29 8.89 -0.04 -3.31
N SER A 30 9.61 1.09 -3.29
CA SER A 30 10.10 1.65 -2.04
C SER A 30 8.95 2.13 -1.16
N ALA A 31 7.92 2.70 -1.77
CA ALA A 31 6.74 3.15 -1.04
C ALA A 31 6.04 1.98 -0.35
N ILE A 32 5.96 0.85 -1.03
CA ILE A 32 5.36 -0.35 -0.44
C ILE A 32 6.16 -0.81 0.76
N ARG A 33 7.48 -0.80 0.66
CA ARG A 33 8.32 -1.18 1.80
C ARG A 33 8.11 -0.24 2.98
N MET A 34 8.02 1.05 2.70
CA MET A 34 7.76 2.02 3.75
C MET A 34 6.41 1.78 4.41
N PHE A 35 5.40 1.47 3.60
CA PHE A 35 4.08 1.16 4.15
C PHE A 35 4.15 -0.06 5.06
N LEU A 36 4.78 -1.13 4.60
CA LEU A 36 4.87 -2.35 5.39
C LEU A 36 5.60 -2.11 6.70
N THR A 37 6.69 -1.35 6.65
CA THR A 37 7.45 -1.02 7.85
C THR A 37 6.61 -0.25 8.85
N GLN A 38 5.86 0.74 8.36
CA GLN A 38 5.01 1.53 9.23
C GLN A 38 3.84 0.72 9.79
N ALA A 39 3.27 -0.16 8.97
CA ALA A 39 2.17 -1.00 9.40
C ALA A 39 2.59 -1.92 10.54
N VAL A 40 3.78 -2.49 10.42
CA VAL A 40 4.30 -3.36 11.48
C VAL A 40 4.57 -2.56 12.74
N ALA A 41 5.19 -1.39 12.60
CA ALA A 41 5.49 -0.54 13.75
C ALA A 41 4.23 -0.09 14.49
N ASN A 42 3.14 0.14 13.76
CA ASN A 42 1.87 0.57 14.35
C ASN A 42 0.95 -0.59 14.71
N ASN A 43 1.35 -1.79 14.35
CA ASN A 43 0.54 -2.98 14.56
C ASN A 43 -0.84 -2.84 13.89
N GLY A 44 -0.84 -2.30 12.68
CA GLY A 44 -2.06 -2.07 11.92
C GLY A 44 -1.81 -1.01 10.87
N PHE A 45 -2.87 -0.53 10.22
CA PHE A 45 -2.71 0.51 9.23
C PHE A 45 -2.24 1.81 9.88
N PRO A 46 -1.25 2.47 9.29
CA PRO A 46 -0.74 3.75 9.81
C PRO A 46 -1.65 4.93 9.48
N PHE A 47 -2.84 4.66 8.98
CA PHE A 47 -3.80 5.70 8.61
C PHE A 47 -5.19 5.08 8.64
N GLU A 48 -6.19 5.93 8.59
CA GLU A 48 -7.58 5.51 8.55
C GLU A 48 -7.95 5.10 7.13
N ILE A 49 -8.58 3.93 6.99
CA ILE A 49 -9.06 3.47 5.70
C ILE A 49 -10.45 4.05 5.48
N LYS A 50 -10.59 4.87 4.44
CA LYS A 50 -11.87 5.48 4.08
C LYS A 50 -12.58 4.62 3.06
N GLY A 51 -13.91 4.69 3.07
CA GLY A 51 -14.71 3.88 2.17
C GLY A 51 -14.74 2.43 2.57
N VAL A 52 -14.57 2.16 3.84
CA VAL A 52 -14.43 0.81 4.37
C VAL A 52 -15.70 -0.02 4.26
N GLU A 53 -16.83 0.59 3.99
CA GLU A 53 -18.06 -0.16 3.81
C GLU A 53 -17.95 -1.19 2.69
N HIS A 54 -16.97 -1.02 1.81
CA HIS A 54 -16.72 -1.98 0.74
C HIS A 54 -15.43 -2.76 0.95
N ASN A 55 -14.83 -2.60 2.09
CA ASN A 55 -13.58 -3.28 2.41
C ASN A 55 -13.91 -4.67 2.98
N PRO A 56 -13.58 -5.76 2.27
CA PRO A 56 -13.91 -7.11 2.75
C PRO A 56 -13.22 -7.43 4.07
N TYR A 57 -12.09 -6.85 4.34
CA TYR A 57 -11.39 -7.10 5.60
C TYR A 57 -12.11 -6.45 6.77
N ALA A 58 -12.66 -5.27 6.55
CA ALA A 58 -13.44 -4.61 7.59
C ALA A 58 -14.71 -5.41 7.90
N ALA A 59 -15.32 -6.00 6.87
CA ALA A 59 -16.51 -6.81 7.07
C ALA A 59 -16.21 -8.10 7.81
N MET A 60 -14.98 -8.58 7.71
CA MET A 60 -14.57 -9.81 8.35
C MET A 60 -14.08 -9.62 9.78
N SER A 61 -13.73 -8.42 10.11
CA SER A 61 -13.24 -8.13 11.46
C SER A 61 -14.38 -7.76 12.41
#